data_c29bab1ec1a8f564ec1cc292f5c38706
#
_entry.id   c29bab1ec1a8f564ec1cc292f5c38706
#
_cell.length_a   1.000
_cell.length_b   1.000
_cell.length_c   1.000
_cell.angle_alpha   90.00
_cell.angle_beta   90.00
_cell.angle_gamma   90.00
#
_symmetry.space_group_name_H-M   'P 1'
#
loop_
_entity.id
_entity.type
_entity.pdbx_description
1 polymer ?
#
loop_
_entity_poly.entity_id
_entity_poly.type
_entity_poly.pdbx_seq_one_letter_code
_entity_poly.pdbx_strand_id
1 'polypeptide(L)'
;MATDQELINRIALTLIPGVGDVLTKKLIAYCVGVDAVFAEKQDLLHRIPWIGAAVAGSIHNKETLYLAEKEVRFIQRYSIQPLFYLDDNYPERLKQCEDHPTMIYYKGTADLNHVRPIAVVGTRQITEYGKIQCKKIIDGIAPFEPLIVS
;
A
#
# COMPACT_ATOMS: atom_id res chain seq x y z
N MET A 1 -6.95 -6.82 14.21
CA MET A 1 -6.63 -5.41 13.92
C MET A 1 -5.22 -5.16 14.40
N ALA A 2 -4.38 -4.51 13.59
CA ALA A 2 -3.04 -4.10 14.02
C ALA A 2 -3.15 -3.13 15.22
N THR A 3 -2.22 -3.17 16.13
CA THR A 3 -2.11 -2.16 17.19
C THR A 3 -1.72 -0.81 16.58
N ASP A 4 -1.97 0.30 17.28
CA ASP A 4 -1.53 1.61 16.78
C ASP A 4 -0.03 1.66 16.53
N GLN A 5 0.77 1.00 17.37
CA GLN A 5 2.22 0.93 17.19
C GLN A 5 2.62 0.12 15.95
N GLU A 6 1.96 -1.01 15.71
CA GLU A 6 2.20 -1.81 14.52
C GLU A 6 1.84 -1.03 13.24
N LEU A 7 0.74 -0.27 13.26
CA LEU A 7 0.35 0.58 12.13
C LEU A 7 1.37 1.71 11.90
N ILE A 8 1.86 2.35 12.97
CA ILE A 8 2.93 3.35 12.89
C ILE A 8 4.17 2.74 12.23
N ASN A 9 4.59 1.55 12.66
CA ASN A 9 5.76 0.88 12.12
C ASN A 9 5.58 0.49 10.64
N ARG A 10 4.40 -0.01 10.26
CA ARG A 10 4.06 -0.32 8.86
C ARG A 10 4.13 0.91 7.96
N ILE A 11 3.56 2.04 8.41
CA ILE A 11 3.60 3.30 7.67
C ILE A 11 5.02 3.86 7.64
N ALA A 12 5.74 3.82 8.76
CA ALA A 12 7.11 4.31 8.83
C ALA A 12 8.02 3.63 7.79
N LEU A 13 7.88 2.32 7.57
CA LEU A 13 8.62 1.59 6.53
C LEU A 13 8.43 2.20 5.14
N THR A 14 7.22 2.68 4.81
CA THR A 14 6.93 3.29 3.50
C THR A 14 7.48 4.71 3.36
N LEU A 15 7.83 5.33 4.49
CA LEU A 15 8.36 6.71 4.53
C LEU A 15 9.88 6.77 4.60
N ILE A 16 10.58 5.64 4.73
CA ILE A 16 12.04 5.61 4.80
C ILE A 16 12.63 5.99 3.45
N PRO A 17 13.46 7.05 3.38
CA PRO A 17 14.10 7.46 2.14
C PRO A 17 14.94 6.32 1.52
N GLY A 18 14.72 6.04 0.24
CA GLY A 18 15.43 4.99 -0.48
C GLY A 18 14.87 3.57 -0.25
N VAL A 19 13.80 3.42 0.52
CA VAL A 19 13.10 2.14 0.72
C VAL A 19 11.78 2.17 -0.02
N GLY A 20 11.72 1.50 -1.18
CA GLY A 20 10.47 1.26 -1.91
C GLY A 20 9.83 -0.08 -1.54
N ASP A 21 8.68 -0.39 -2.15
CA ASP A 21 7.89 -1.57 -1.81
C ASP A 21 8.67 -2.90 -1.88
N VAL A 22 9.49 -3.08 -2.90
CA VAL A 22 10.31 -4.29 -3.06
C VAL A 22 11.31 -4.44 -1.90
N LEU A 23 11.95 -3.34 -1.51
CA LEU A 23 12.94 -3.39 -0.43
C LEU A 23 12.27 -3.53 0.94
N THR A 24 11.10 -2.92 1.13
CA THR A 24 10.26 -3.10 2.32
C THR A 24 9.91 -4.57 2.53
N LYS A 25 9.45 -5.27 1.49
CA LYS A 25 9.14 -6.71 1.55
C LYS A 25 10.36 -7.55 1.93
N LYS A 26 11.52 -7.22 1.35
CA LYS A 26 12.79 -7.90 1.67
C LYS A 26 13.21 -7.68 3.12
N LEU A 27 13.11 -6.46 3.63
CA LEU A 27 13.39 -6.13 5.03
C LEU A 27 12.50 -6.94 5.98
N ILE A 28 11.18 -6.95 5.73
CA ILE A 28 10.22 -7.69 6.54
C ILE A 28 10.49 -9.19 6.50
N ALA A 29 10.80 -9.74 5.33
CA ALA A 29 11.11 -11.16 5.18
C ALA A 29 12.41 -11.54 5.89
N TYR A 30 13.43 -10.68 5.83
CA TYR A 30 14.73 -10.93 6.48
C TYR A 30 14.65 -10.85 8.01
N CYS A 31 13.97 -9.84 8.53
CA CYS A 31 13.79 -9.61 9.97
C CYS A 31 12.64 -10.44 10.59
N VAL A 32 11.86 -11.14 9.75
CA VAL A 32 10.70 -11.95 10.17
C VAL A 32 9.59 -11.12 10.84
N GLY A 33 9.37 -9.90 10.35
CA GLY A 33 8.27 -9.04 10.79
C GLY A 33 8.58 -7.55 10.74
N VAL A 34 7.52 -6.74 10.77
CA VAL A 34 7.62 -5.28 10.72
C VAL A 34 8.31 -4.73 11.96
N ASP A 35 7.85 -5.14 13.13
CA ASP A 35 8.39 -4.65 14.41
C ASP A 35 9.84 -5.07 14.59
N ALA A 36 10.20 -6.26 14.10
CA ALA A 36 11.57 -6.76 14.14
C ALA A 36 12.52 -5.88 13.31
N VAL A 37 12.06 -5.27 12.21
CA VAL A 37 12.89 -4.32 11.43
C VAL A 37 13.30 -3.12 12.29
N PHE A 38 12.40 -2.59 13.10
CA PHE A 38 12.67 -1.43 13.97
C PHE A 38 13.40 -1.82 15.26
N ALA A 39 13.31 -3.07 15.69
CA ALA A 39 14.04 -3.58 16.83
C ALA A 39 15.48 -4.01 16.51
N GLU A 40 15.77 -4.25 15.21
CA GLU A 40 17.07 -4.76 14.78
C GLU A 40 18.15 -3.68 14.86
N LYS A 41 19.37 -4.09 15.19
CA LYS A 41 20.53 -3.18 15.28
C LYS A 41 20.95 -2.72 13.90
N GLN A 42 21.38 -1.44 13.80
CA GLN A 42 21.81 -0.83 12.54
C GLN A 42 22.92 -1.64 11.85
N ASP A 43 23.88 -2.19 12.62
CA ASP A 43 24.99 -2.99 12.08
C ASP A 43 24.51 -4.30 11.43
N LEU A 44 23.42 -4.88 11.93
CA LEU A 44 22.83 -6.08 11.36
C LEU A 44 21.98 -5.73 10.13
N LEU A 45 21.23 -4.66 10.17
CA LEU A 45 20.49 -4.15 9.02
C LEU A 45 21.44 -3.85 7.83
N HIS A 46 22.62 -3.28 8.10
CA HIS A 46 23.63 -3.01 7.07
C HIS A 46 24.16 -4.28 6.37
N ARG A 47 24.07 -5.45 7.02
CA ARG A 47 24.49 -6.74 6.44
C ARG A 47 23.45 -7.34 5.48
N ILE A 48 22.24 -6.79 5.47
CA ILE A 48 21.19 -7.24 4.56
C ILE A 48 21.57 -6.81 3.13
N PRO A 49 21.57 -7.71 2.16
CA PRO A 49 21.84 -7.34 0.77
C PRO A 49 20.95 -6.17 0.32
N TRP A 50 21.55 -5.20 -0.36
CA TRP A 50 20.92 -3.95 -0.85
C TRP A 50 20.58 -2.91 0.23
N ILE A 51 20.81 -3.16 1.51
CA ILE A 51 20.70 -2.17 2.57
C ILE A 51 22.06 -1.51 2.79
N GLY A 52 22.24 -0.32 2.23
CA GLY A 52 23.42 0.51 2.48
C GLY A 52 23.37 1.19 3.86
N ALA A 53 24.51 1.71 4.32
CA ALA A 53 24.61 2.41 5.60
C ALA A 53 23.60 3.57 5.76
N ALA A 54 23.33 4.29 4.68
CA ALA A 54 22.35 5.39 4.67
C ALA A 54 20.93 4.90 4.97
N VAL A 55 20.50 3.80 4.32
CA VAL A 55 19.17 3.21 4.54
C VAL A 55 19.08 2.63 5.94
N ALA A 56 20.08 1.86 6.38
CA ALA A 56 20.12 1.31 7.74
C ALA A 56 20.04 2.41 8.83
N GLY A 57 20.71 3.54 8.61
CA GLY A 57 20.61 4.71 9.50
C GLY A 57 19.24 5.38 9.48
N SER A 58 18.55 5.35 8.33
CA SER A 58 17.25 5.99 8.17
C SER A 58 16.10 5.19 8.81
N ILE A 59 16.26 3.88 9.01
CA ILE A 59 15.24 3.02 9.64
C ILE A 59 14.92 3.51 11.07
N HIS A 60 15.93 3.92 11.83
CA HIS A 60 15.75 4.40 13.22
C HIS A 60 15.57 5.92 13.31
N ASN A 61 15.30 6.60 12.19
CA ASN A 61 15.13 8.04 12.20
C ASN A 61 13.81 8.42 12.92
N LYS A 62 13.94 9.21 13.98
CA LYS A 62 12.80 9.70 14.77
C LYS A 62 11.83 10.56 13.94
N GLU A 63 12.31 11.26 12.93
CA GLU A 63 11.46 12.05 12.05
C GLU A 63 10.52 11.17 11.22
N THR A 64 11.01 10.04 10.71
CA THR A 64 10.18 9.06 9.98
C THR A 64 9.06 8.52 10.86
N LEU A 65 9.37 8.15 12.10
CA LEU A 65 8.35 7.68 13.07
C LEU A 65 7.34 8.78 13.41
N TYR A 66 7.80 10.01 13.63
CA TYR A 66 6.91 11.15 13.87
C TYR A 66 5.96 11.43 12.71
N LEU A 67 6.45 11.34 11.47
CA LEU A 67 5.62 11.48 10.27
C LEU A 67 4.58 10.35 10.19
N ALA A 68 4.98 9.12 10.48
CA ALA A 68 4.06 7.98 10.51
C ALA A 68 2.96 8.15 11.56
N GLU A 69 3.28 8.65 12.76
CA GLU A 69 2.28 8.97 13.77
C GLU A 69 1.28 10.05 13.32
N LYS A 70 1.76 11.06 12.58
CA LYS A 70 0.86 12.06 11.99
C LYS A 70 -0.09 11.44 10.98
N GLU A 71 0.44 10.53 10.16
CA GLU A 71 -0.35 9.82 9.15
C GLU A 71 -1.41 8.93 9.81
N VAL A 72 -1.07 8.21 10.88
CA VAL A 72 -2.05 7.44 11.66
C VAL A 72 -3.17 8.32 12.18
N ARG A 73 -2.85 9.47 12.78
CA ARG A 73 -3.88 10.43 13.24
C ARG A 73 -4.77 10.95 12.11
N PHE A 74 -4.19 11.19 10.94
CA PHE A 74 -4.94 11.59 9.74
C PHE A 74 -5.88 10.49 9.28
N ILE A 75 -5.39 9.27 9.15
CA ILE A 75 -6.15 8.07 8.76
C ILE A 75 -7.35 7.87 9.68
N GLN A 76 -7.14 7.93 11.00
CA GLN A 76 -8.19 7.79 12.01
C GLN A 76 -9.22 8.92 11.89
N ARG A 77 -8.75 10.17 11.79
CA ARG A 77 -9.63 11.35 11.67
C ARG A 77 -10.57 11.30 10.47
N TYR A 78 -10.08 10.76 9.33
CA TYR A 78 -10.84 10.74 8.08
C TYR A 78 -11.45 9.38 7.76
N SER A 79 -11.39 8.42 8.69
CA SER A 79 -11.92 7.06 8.53
C SER A 79 -11.39 6.39 7.26
N ILE A 80 -10.09 6.52 7.03
CA ILE A 80 -9.37 5.84 5.95
C ILE A 80 -8.93 4.47 6.47
N GLN A 81 -9.03 3.45 5.65
CA GLN A 81 -8.58 2.09 5.98
C GLN A 81 -7.21 1.85 5.35
N PRO A 82 -6.14 1.75 6.14
CA PRO A 82 -4.86 1.28 5.63
C PRO A 82 -4.94 -0.25 5.44
N LEU A 83 -4.52 -0.72 4.28
CA LEU A 83 -4.45 -2.14 3.94
C LEU A 83 -3.00 -2.48 3.66
N PHE A 84 -2.44 -3.33 4.49
CA PHE A 84 -1.07 -3.79 4.34
C PHE A 84 -1.03 -5.10 3.57
N TYR A 85 0.00 -5.34 2.77
CA TYR A 85 0.07 -6.49 1.86
C TYR A 85 -0.01 -7.87 2.55
N LEU A 86 0.22 -7.92 3.86
CA LEU A 86 0.08 -9.14 4.67
C LEU A 86 -1.32 -9.29 5.28
N ASP A 87 -2.20 -8.28 5.16
CA ASP A 87 -3.55 -8.34 5.70
C ASP A 87 -4.45 -9.19 4.79
N ASP A 88 -5.42 -9.90 5.38
CA ASP A 88 -6.36 -10.77 4.65
C ASP A 88 -7.28 -9.98 3.71
N ASN A 89 -7.57 -8.72 4.04
CA ASN A 89 -8.42 -7.84 3.24
C ASN A 89 -7.65 -7.04 2.17
N TYR A 90 -6.35 -7.23 2.05
CA TYR A 90 -5.58 -6.65 0.94
C TYR A 90 -5.99 -7.28 -0.39
N PRO A 91 -6.12 -6.51 -1.49
CA PRO A 91 -6.58 -7.06 -2.77
C PRO A 91 -5.69 -8.18 -3.30
N GLU A 92 -6.22 -9.40 -3.37
CA GLU A 92 -5.49 -10.60 -3.79
C GLU A 92 -4.92 -10.48 -5.21
N ARG A 93 -5.67 -9.86 -6.13
CA ARG A 93 -5.21 -9.65 -7.50
C ARG A 93 -4.04 -8.67 -7.58
N LEU A 94 -3.97 -7.72 -6.64
CA LEU A 94 -2.85 -6.79 -6.56
C LEU A 94 -1.60 -7.51 -6.05
N LYS A 95 -1.74 -8.46 -5.12
CA LYS A 95 -0.62 -9.30 -4.64
C LYS A 95 0.05 -10.12 -5.77
N GLN A 96 -0.66 -10.39 -6.86
CA GLN A 96 -0.10 -11.13 -8.00
C GLN A 96 0.90 -10.30 -8.81
N CYS A 97 0.91 -8.97 -8.65
CA CYS A 97 1.93 -8.12 -9.26
C CYS A 97 3.21 -8.18 -8.41
N GLU A 98 4.36 -8.40 -9.02
CA GLU A 98 5.63 -8.55 -8.31
C GLU A 98 6.00 -7.28 -7.51
N ASP A 99 5.71 -6.12 -8.08
CA ASP A 99 6.00 -4.79 -7.54
C ASP A 99 4.80 -4.14 -6.82
N HIS A 100 3.80 -4.95 -6.39
CA HIS A 100 2.63 -4.39 -5.72
C HIS A 100 3.01 -3.53 -4.50
N PRO A 101 2.25 -2.45 -4.21
CA PRO A 101 2.47 -1.60 -3.04
C PRO A 101 2.40 -2.41 -1.74
N THR A 102 3.25 -2.11 -0.78
CA THR A 102 3.19 -2.72 0.55
C THR A 102 2.04 -2.17 1.39
N MET A 103 1.62 -0.93 1.10
CA MET A 103 0.51 -0.26 1.77
C MET A 103 -0.37 0.43 0.74
N ILE A 104 -1.68 0.25 0.85
CA ILE A 104 -2.68 1.06 0.15
C ILE A 104 -3.66 1.67 1.15
N TYR A 105 -4.22 2.81 0.78
CA TYR A 105 -5.20 3.52 1.59
C TYR A 105 -6.55 3.48 0.91
N TYR A 106 -7.55 2.98 1.62
CA TYR A 106 -8.87 2.76 1.09
C TYR A 106 -9.92 3.57 1.86
N LYS A 107 -10.85 4.18 1.13
CA LYS A 107 -12.01 4.84 1.71
C LYS A 107 -13.24 4.53 0.88
N GLY A 108 -14.17 3.79 1.46
CA GLY A 108 -15.39 3.37 0.79
C GLY A 108 -15.94 2.07 1.36
N THR A 109 -16.88 1.49 0.63
CA THR A 109 -17.58 0.26 1.02
C THR A 109 -17.48 -0.85 -0.03
N ALA A 110 -16.77 -0.60 -1.15
CA ALA A 110 -16.62 -1.60 -2.19
C ALA A 110 -15.76 -2.78 -1.69
N ASP A 111 -16.11 -3.99 -2.07
CA ASP A 111 -15.27 -5.17 -1.86
C ASP A 111 -14.12 -5.17 -2.89
N LEU A 112 -12.89 -4.93 -2.42
CA LEU A 112 -11.70 -4.89 -3.29
C LEU A 112 -11.30 -6.28 -3.81
N ASN A 113 -11.84 -7.36 -3.23
CA ASN A 113 -11.65 -8.75 -3.67
C ASN A 113 -12.85 -9.26 -4.48
N HIS A 114 -13.69 -8.35 -4.98
CA HIS A 114 -14.83 -8.70 -5.80
C HIS A 114 -14.44 -9.62 -6.96
N VAL A 115 -15.29 -10.63 -7.24
CA VAL A 115 -14.98 -11.69 -8.21
C VAL A 115 -14.93 -11.23 -9.67
N ARG A 116 -15.53 -10.07 -10.00
CA ARG A 116 -15.64 -9.51 -11.36
C ARG A 116 -15.07 -8.08 -11.45
N PRO A 117 -13.78 -7.85 -11.20
CA PRO A 117 -13.19 -6.53 -11.43
C PRO A 117 -12.98 -6.30 -12.93
N ILE A 118 -13.30 -5.10 -13.39
CA ILE A 118 -13.06 -4.63 -14.76
C ILE A 118 -12.31 -3.32 -14.67
N ALA A 119 -11.10 -3.27 -15.26
CA ALA A 119 -10.33 -2.04 -15.37
C ALA A 119 -10.81 -1.22 -16.57
N VAL A 120 -11.12 0.07 -16.33
CA VAL A 120 -11.46 1.04 -17.36
C VAL A 120 -10.39 2.12 -17.37
N VAL A 121 -9.56 2.11 -18.40
CA VAL A 121 -8.42 3.02 -18.52
C VAL A 121 -8.59 3.92 -19.73
N GLY A 122 -8.29 5.20 -19.59
CA GLY A 122 -8.38 6.16 -20.65
C GLY A 122 -7.48 7.37 -20.46
N THR A 123 -7.51 8.30 -21.40
CA THR A 123 -6.77 9.55 -21.31
C THR A 123 -7.42 10.52 -20.32
N ARG A 124 -6.62 11.44 -19.76
CA ARG A 124 -7.14 12.50 -18.88
C ARG A 124 -8.05 13.49 -19.59
N GLN A 125 -7.93 13.59 -20.91
CA GLN A 125 -8.77 14.41 -21.79
C GLN A 125 -9.64 13.49 -22.64
N ILE A 126 -10.84 13.20 -22.14
CA ILE A 126 -11.79 12.35 -22.84
C ILE A 126 -12.54 13.15 -23.90
N THR A 127 -12.70 12.58 -25.11
CA THR A 127 -13.54 13.16 -26.17
C THR A 127 -15.02 12.92 -25.90
N GLU A 128 -15.92 13.70 -26.50
CA GLU A 128 -17.38 13.46 -26.38
C GLU A 128 -17.79 12.07 -26.89
N TYR A 129 -17.16 11.60 -27.97
CA TYR A 129 -17.37 10.24 -28.46
C TYR A 129 -16.91 9.21 -27.38
N GLY A 130 -15.74 9.42 -26.75
CA GLY A 130 -15.25 8.56 -25.69
C GLY A 130 -16.19 8.47 -24.49
N LYS A 131 -16.79 9.61 -24.07
CA LYS A 131 -17.79 9.64 -22.99
C LYS A 131 -19.02 8.80 -23.34
N ILE A 132 -19.53 8.96 -24.56
CA ILE A 132 -20.71 8.21 -25.05
C ILE A 132 -20.40 6.70 -25.05
N GLN A 133 -19.23 6.29 -25.57
CA GLN A 133 -18.87 4.88 -25.62
C GLN A 133 -18.61 4.31 -24.23
N CYS A 134 -17.92 5.03 -23.36
CA CYS A 134 -17.70 4.61 -21.98
C CYS A 134 -19.04 4.38 -21.26
N LYS A 135 -19.97 5.34 -21.38
CA LYS A 135 -21.30 5.18 -20.79
C LYS A 135 -22.03 3.94 -21.32
N LYS A 136 -22.06 3.73 -22.65
CA LYS A 136 -22.69 2.55 -23.25
C LYS A 136 -22.11 1.23 -22.72
N ILE A 137 -20.78 1.16 -22.59
CA ILE A 137 -20.10 -0.03 -22.07
C ILE A 137 -20.51 -0.27 -20.62
N ILE A 138 -20.43 0.76 -19.78
CA ILE A 138 -20.77 0.66 -18.36
C ILE A 138 -22.25 0.26 -18.19
N ASP A 139 -23.17 0.93 -18.90
CA ASP A 139 -24.59 0.57 -18.85
C ASP A 139 -24.84 -0.89 -19.30
N GLY A 140 -24.09 -1.36 -20.30
CA GLY A 140 -24.21 -2.74 -20.80
C GLY A 140 -23.68 -3.80 -19.87
N ILE A 141 -22.68 -3.50 -19.05
CA ILE A 141 -22.12 -4.44 -18.08
C ILE A 141 -22.72 -4.33 -16.68
N ALA A 142 -23.45 -3.26 -16.38
CA ALA A 142 -24.06 -3.02 -15.07
C ALA A 142 -24.92 -4.20 -14.56
N PRO A 143 -25.72 -4.91 -15.39
CA PRO A 143 -26.49 -6.07 -14.94
C PRO A 143 -25.66 -7.23 -14.37
N PHE A 144 -24.36 -7.26 -14.66
CA PHE A 144 -23.43 -8.27 -14.15
C PHE A 144 -22.76 -7.87 -12.83
N GLU A 145 -23.07 -6.67 -12.33
CA GLU A 145 -22.55 -6.12 -11.06
C GLU A 145 -21.01 -6.19 -10.94
N PRO A 146 -20.25 -5.71 -11.95
CA PRO A 146 -18.81 -5.74 -11.85
C PRO A 146 -18.29 -4.65 -10.91
N LEU A 147 -17.11 -4.89 -10.29
CA LEU A 147 -16.32 -3.84 -9.66
C LEU A 147 -15.55 -3.08 -10.76
N ILE A 148 -15.87 -1.82 -10.96
CA ILE A 148 -15.14 -0.97 -11.91
C ILE A 148 -13.93 -0.34 -11.22
N VAL A 149 -12.76 -0.53 -11.83
CA VAL A 149 -11.50 0.04 -11.40
C VAL A 149 -11.01 1.03 -12.46
N SER A 150 -10.74 2.29 -12.09
CA SER A 150 -10.39 3.37 -13.00
C SER A 150 -9.26 4.23 -12.43
#